data_7135841d5adcd1fff0ac05afa953aa18
#
_entry.id   7135841d5adcd1fff0ac05afa953aa18
#
_cell.length_a   1.000
_cell.length_b   1.000
_cell.length_c   1.000
_cell.angle_alpha   90.00
_cell.angle_beta   90.00
_cell.angle_gamma   90.00
#
_symmetry.space_group_name_H-M   'P 1'
#
loop_
_entity.id
_entity.type
_entity.pdbx_description
1 polymer ?
#
loop_
_entity_poly.entity_id
_entity_poly.type
_entity_poly.pdbx_seq_one_letter_code
_entity_poly.pdbx_strand_id
1 'polypeptide(L)'
;MSIFDIMICMLIIGNWFVFIPWKIEEIGLSKKNFGYILLLFGIGSIFSMQATNKLLIPKLGPHFLLPFGVIAFSIIIFLWVSTETAFTFALMALPVGLSFGVINPCAIVITVETEQATGQRLLPLHHACFSIGSLFGVLISGFFASLAFSPLSLFFALMMLGILYGLTCLLFSNTQTPDKARTKVSLWNSNRRHAVFRPCCSYLNGHNRYYFGLVSLVVNPRYRACPCAWWCRYICV
;
A
#
# COMPACT_ATOMS: atom_id res chain seq x y z
N MET A 1 1.02 -11.95 -9.14
CA MET A 1 0.26 -12.11 -7.88
C MET A 1 0.12 -10.76 -7.18
N SER A 2 1.18 -10.07 -6.79
CA SER A 2 1.12 -8.82 -5.99
C SER A 2 0.22 -7.69 -6.52
N ILE A 3 0.01 -7.61 -7.83
CA ILE A 3 -0.85 -6.59 -8.46
C ILE A 3 -2.33 -6.87 -8.16
N PHE A 4 -2.75 -8.12 -8.15
CA PHE A 4 -4.12 -8.51 -7.80
C PHE A 4 -4.40 -8.40 -6.30
N ASP A 5 -3.38 -8.61 -5.44
CA ASP A 5 -3.50 -8.43 -4.00
C ASP A 5 -3.94 -7.00 -3.64
N ILE A 6 -3.26 -6.01 -4.22
CA ILE A 6 -3.60 -4.61 -3.97
C ILE A 6 -4.97 -4.23 -4.56
N MET A 7 -5.32 -4.79 -5.71
CA MET A 7 -6.61 -4.54 -6.34
C MET A 7 -7.77 -5.03 -5.46
N ILE A 8 -7.66 -6.24 -4.88
CA ILE A 8 -8.68 -6.79 -3.97
C ILE A 8 -8.79 -5.96 -2.68
N CYS A 9 -7.66 -5.59 -2.07
CA CYS A 9 -7.68 -4.74 -0.89
C CYS A 9 -8.32 -3.38 -1.17
N MET A 10 -8.02 -2.78 -2.33
CA MET A 10 -8.60 -1.52 -2.72
C MET A 10 -10.07 -1.62 -3.10
N LEU A 11 -10.50 -2.75 -3.64
CA LEU A 11 -11.92 -3.04 -3.85
C LEU A 11 -12.67 -3.05 -2.52
N ILE A 12 -12.15 -3.66 -1.48
CA ILE A 12 -12.76 -3.68 -0.14
C ILE A 12 -12.82 -2.25 0.45
N ILE A 13 -11.74 -1.48 0.33
CA ILE A 13 -11.70 -0.08 0.80
C ILE A 13 -12.65 0.81 0.00
N GLY A 14 -12.73 0.63 -1.32
CA GLY A 14 -13.66 1.37 -2.17
C GLY A 14 -15.11 1.16 -1.76
N ASN A 15 -15.48 -0.07 -1.42
CA ASN A 15 -16.81 -0.37 -0.85
C ASN A 15 -17.03 0.40 0.45
N TRP A 16 -16.05 0.44 1.35
CA TRP A 16 -16.15 1.15 2.61
C TRP A 16 -16.48 2.64 2.43
N PHE A 17 -15.86 3.32 1.46
CA PHE A 17 -16.09 4.75 1.24
C PHE A 17 -17.57 5.10 0.95
N VAL A 18 -18.31 4.22 0.28
CA VAL A 18 -19.73 4.42 -0.01
C VAL A 18 -20.60 4.27 1.25
N PHE A 19 -20.21 3.37 2.15
CA PHE A 19 -20.99 3.08 3.35
C PHE A 19 -20.62 3.92 4.59
N ILE A 20 -19.62 4.80 4.47
CA ILE A 20 -19.24 5.72 5.56
C ILE A 20 -20.42 6.57 6.06
N PRO A 21 -21.22 7.26 5.20
CA PRO A 21 -22.32 8.07 5.68
C PRO A 21 -23.37 7.25 6.46
N TRP A 22 -23.73 6.08 5.91
CA TRP A 22 -24.65 5.15 6.57
C TRP A 22 -24.12 4.75 7.97
N LYS A 23 -22.84 4.38 8.07
CA LYS A 23 -22.26 3.94 9.34
C LYS A 23 -22.20 5.06 10.38
N ILE A 24 -21.89 6.28 9.96
CA ILE A 24 -21.88 7.46 10.84
C ILE A 24 -23.26 7.72 11.44
N GLU A 25 -24.31 7.62 10.61
CA GLU A 25 -25.69 7.80 11.05
C GLU A 25 -26.15 6.67 11.98
N GLU A 26 -25.84 5.40 11.64
CA GLU A 26 -26.20 4.22 12.44
C GLU A 26 -25.69 4.29 13.87
N ILE A 27 -24.43 4.69 14.06
CA ILE A 27 -23.80 4.74 15.41
C ILE A 27 -23.89 6.12 16.07
N GLY A 28 -24.60 7.09 15.45
CA GLY A 28 -24.77 8.44 15.97
C GLY A 28 -23.47 9.24 16.11
N LEU A 29 -22.50 9.02 15.21
CA LEU A 29 -21.19 9.64 15.30
C LEU A 29 -21.17 11.01 14.64
N SER A 30 -20.56 12.01 15.30
CA SER A 30 -20.35 13.31 14.67
C SER A 30 -19.23 13.24 13.61
N LYS A 31 -19.31 14.05 12.55
CA LYS A 31 -18.29 14.14 11.50
C LYS A 31 -16.89 14.47 12.05
N LYS A 32 -16.84 15.28 13.11
CA LYS A 32 -15.59 15.62 13.82
C LYS A 32 -14.97 14.38 14.47
N ASN A 33 -15.75 13.60 15.19
CA ASN A 33 -15.27 12.39 15.86
C ASN A 33 -14.85 11.33 14.86
N PHE A 34 -15.55 11.23 13.74
CA PHE A 34 -15.13 10.36 12.62
C PHE A 34 -13.75 10.74 12.06
N GLY A 35 -13.46 12.06 11.95
CA GLY A 35 -12.13 12.53 11.57
C GLY A 35 -11.01 12.04 12.50
N TYR A 36 -11.24 11.99 13.82
CA TYR A 36 -10.28 11.43 14.79
C TYR A 36 -10.10 9.91 14.61
N ILE A 37 -11.17 9.20 14.26
CA ILE A 37 -11.12 7.76 14.00
C ILE A 37 -10.29 7.47 12.74
N LEU A 38 -10.46 8.25 11.68
CA LEU A 38 -9.62 8.16 10.48
C LEU A 38 -8.16 8.49 10.76
N LEU A 39 -7.89 9.44 11.66
CA LEU A 39 -6.53 9.74 12.09
C LEU A 39 -5.91 8.53 12.81
N LEU A 40 -6.67 7.86 13.68
CA LEU A 40 -6.22 6.66 14.39
C LEU A 40 -5.90 5.51 13.41
N PHE A 41 -6.75 5.30 12.40
CA PHE A 41 -6.47 4.39 11.29
C PHE A 41 -5.17 4.75 10.58
N GLY A 42 -4.96 6.03 10.24
CA GLY A 42 -3.75 6.53 9.57
C GLY A 42 -2.48 6.30 10.40
N ILE A 43 -2.52 6.58 11.69
CA ILE A 43 -1.40 6.34 12.62
C ILE A 43 -1.07 4.84 12.66
N GLY A 44 -2.08 3.98 12.79
CA GLY A 44 -1.91 2.52 12.76
C GLY A 44 -1.23 2.04 11.47
N SER A 45 -1.71 2.55 10.33
CA SER A 45 -1.16 2.22 9.01
C SER A 45 0.31 2.64 8.86
N ILE A 46 0.65 3.88 9.24
CA ILE A 46 2.03 4.39 9.15
C ILE A 46 2.97 3.59 10.07
N PHE A 47 2.55 3.34 11.31
CA PHE A 47 3.34 2.57 12.27
C PHE A 47 3.59 1.15 11.77
N SER A 48 2.54 0.47 11.32
CA SER A 48 2.63 -0.89 10.78
C SER A 48 3.49 -0.94 9.52
N MET A 49 3.35 0.02 8.60
CA MET A 49 4.18 0.10 7.40
C MET A 49 5.67 0.22 7.73
N GLN A 50 6.04 1.04 8.73
CA GLN A 50 7.42 1.16 9.18
C GLN A 50 7.93 -0.13 9.83
N ALA A 51 7.11 -0.75 10.70
CA ALA A 51 7.44 -2.02 11.34
C ALA A 51 7.58 -3.14 10.31
N THR A 52 6.70 -3.20 9.32
CA THR A 52 6.75 -4.19 8.24
C THR A 52 8.04 -4.07 7.44
N ASN A 53 8.40 -2.87 7.01
CA ASN A 53 9.63 -2.65 6.24
C ASN A 53 10.91 -2.98 7.02
N LYS A 54 10.95 -2.62 8.31
CA LYS A 54 12.17 -2.73 9.12
C LYS A 54 12.33 -4.08 9.81
N LEU A 55 11.22 -4.72 10.20
CA LEU A 55 11.24 -5.89 11.08
C LEU A 55 10.63 -7.14 10.43
N LEU A 56 9.46 -7.01 9.77
CA LEU A 56 8.71 -8.17 9.32
C LEU A 56 9.24 -8.71 7.98
N ILE A 57 9.40 -7.86 6.97
CA ILE A 57 9.91 -8.27 5.65
C ILE A 57 11.30 -8.92 5.75
N PRO A 58 12.28 -8.39 6.51
CA PRO A 58 13.58 -9.03 6.64
C PRO A 58 13.55 -10.39 7.34
N LYS A 59 12.55 -10.64 8.21
CA LYS A 59 12.46 -11.89 8.99
C LYS A 59 11.62 -12.96 8.30
N LEU A 60 10.49 -12.59 7.74
CA LEU A 60 9.47 -13.51 7.25
C LEU A 60 9.36 -13.52 5.72
N GLY A 61 9.86 -12.47 5.06
CA GLY A 61 9.74 -12.29 3.63
C GLY A 61 8.37 -11.72 3.20
N PRO A 62 8.33 -10.95 2.09
CA PRO A 62 7.10 -10.30 1.66
C PRO A 62 6.08 -11.28 1.08
N HIS A 63 6.52 -12.37 0.46
CA HIS A 63 5.65 -13.41 -0.13
C HIS A 63 4.82 -14.18 0.90
N PHE A 64 5.33 -14.34 2.12
CA PHE A 64 4.62 -14.95 3.22
C PHE A 64 3.69 -13.94 3.90
N LEU A 65 4.16 -12.73 4.14
CA LEU A 65 3.43 -11.69 4.85
C LEU A 65 2.20 -11.18 4.09
N LEU A 66 2.29 -11.07 2.76
CA LEU A 66 1.23 -10.48 1.95
C LEU A 66 -0.10 -11.24 2.05
N PRO A 67 -0.16 -12.57 1.82
CA PRO A 67 -1.40 -13.34 1.96
C PRO A 67 -2.01 -13.26 3.35
N PHE A 68 -1.18 -13.36 4.40
CA PHE A 68 -1.66 -13.21 5.78
C PHE A 68 -2.21 -11.80 6.05
N GLY A 69 -1.55 -10.78 5.51
CA GLY A 69 -2.02 -9.41 5.58
C GLY A 69 -3.39 -9.23 4.93
N VAL A 70 -3.61 -9.81 3.75
CA VAL A 70 -4.90 -9.76 3.03
C VAL A 70 -6.00 -10.47 3.82
N ILE A 71 -5.75 -11.66 4.35
CA ILE A 71 -6.72 -12.40 5.18
C ILE A 71 -7.06 -11.60 6.44
N ALA A 72 -6.04 -11.15 7.18
CA ALA A 72 -6.24 -10.38 8.40
C ALA A 72 -7.02 -9.08 8.13
N PHE A 73 -6.66 -8.35 7.09
CA PHE A 73 -7.35 -7.13 6.69
C PHE A 73 -8.83 -7.38 6.37
N SER A 74 -9.13 -8.43 5.59
CA SER A 74 -10.50 -8.79 5.20
C SER A 74 -11.38 -9.12 6.41
N ILE A 75 -10.83 -9.83 7.39
CA ILE A 75 -11.55 -10.16 8.63
C ILE A 75 -11.74 -8.89 9.49
N ILE A 76 -10.67 -8.13 9.70
CA ILE A 76 -10.69 -6.99 10.60
C ILE A 76 -11.59 -5.87 10.08
N ILE A 77 -11.62 -5.63 8.75
CA ILE A 77 -12.51 -4.61 8.18
C ILE A 77 -13.99 -5.02 8.29
N PHE A 78 -14.30 -6.31 8.14
CA PHE A 78 -15.64 -6.83 8.37
C PHE A 78 -16.06 -6.63 9.84
N LEU A 79 -15.20 -6.99 10.79
CA LEU A 79 -15.44 -6.76 12.21
C LEU A 79 -15.62 -5.26 12.53
N TRP A 80 -14.87 -4.40 11.88
CA TRP A 80 -14.98 -2.96 12.04
C TRP A 80 -16.34 -2.43 11.58
N VAL A 81 -16.81 -2.87 10.43
CA VAL A 81 -18.16 -2.49 9.92
C VAL A 81 -19.27 -3.06 10.79
N SER A 82 -19.06 -4.22 11.41
CA SER A 82 -20.04 -4.89 12.28
C SER A 82 -20.17 -4.27 13.67
N THR A 83 -19.34 -3.28 14.04
CA THR A 83 -19.41 -2.64 15.35
C THR A 83 -20.68 -1.80 15.49
N GLU A 84 -21.33 -1.82 16.65
CA GLU A 84 -22.60 -1.11 16.93
C GLU A 84 -22.40 0.18 17.74
N THR A 85 -21.23 0.37 18.36
CA THR A 85 -20.98 1.54 19.20
C THR A 85 -19.83 2.39 18.70
N ALA A 86 -19.91 3.71 18.93
CA ALA A 86 -18.84 4.65 18.54
C ALA A 86 -17.50 4.31 19.19
N PHE A 87 -17.50 3.77 20.41
CA PHE A 87 -16.29 3.39 21.12
C PHE A 87 -15.61 2.16 20.47
N THR A 88 -16.36 1.09 20.22
CA THR A 88 -15.82 -0.11 19.57
C THR A 88 -15.39 0.18 18.14
N PHE A 89 -16.12 1.03 17.44
CA PHE A 89 -15.75 1.50 16.10
C PHE A 89 -14.43 2.26 16.10
N ALA A 90 -14.22 3.17 17.06
CA ALA A 90 -12.95 3.88 17.22
C ALA A 90 -11.80 2.94 17.57
N LEU A 91 -12.02 1.98 18.46
CA LEU A 91 -11.01 1.01 18.88
C LEU A 91 -10.57 0.11 17.73
N MET A 92 -11.47 -0.30 16.86
CA MET A 92 -11.20 -1.16 15.70
C MET A 92 -10.49 -0.42 14.56
N ALA A 93 -10.52 0.90 14.51
CA ALA A 93 -9.81 1.67 13.48
C ALA A 93 -8.30 1.42 13.49
N LEU A 94 -7.71 1.24 14.69
CA LEU A 94 -6.27 0.96 14.83
C LEU A 94 -5.88 -0.41 14.25
N PRO A 95 -6.53 -1.54 14.60
CA PRO A 95 -6.28 -2.84 13.95
C PRO A 95 -6.46 -2.83 12.44
N VAL A 96 -7.48 -2.13 11.90
CA VAL A 96 -7.68 -1.99 10.45
C VAL A 96 -6.46 -1.28 9.83
N GLY A 97 -6.02 -0.17 10.42
CA GLY A 97 -4.83 0.54 9.97
C GLY A 97 -3.57 -0.33 10.03
N LEU A 98 -3.38 -1.07 11.13
CA LEU A 98 -2.24 -1.98 11.29
C LEU A 98 -2.22 -3.08 10.22
N SER A 99 -3.35 -3.72 9.93
CA SER A 99 -3.42 -4.77 8.91
C SER A 99 -3.19 -4.22 7.50
N PHE A 100 -3.75 -3.06 7.18
CA PHE A 100 -3.52 -2.40 5.89
C PHE A 100 -2.06 -2.00 5.69
N GLY A 101 -1.39 -1.51 6.73
CA GLY A 101 0.03 -1.12 6.70
C GLY A 101 1.01 -2.27 6.46
N VAL A 102 0.58 -3.54 6.59
CA VAL A 102 1.39 -4.71 6.21
C VAL A 102 1.33 -4.97 4.70
N ILE A 103 0.15 -4.82 4.09
CA ILE A 103 -0.11 -5.22 2.71
C ILE A 103 0.68 -4.38 1.71
N ASN A 104 0.57 -3.05 1.81
CA ASN A 104 1.10 -2.14 0.82
C ASN A 104 2.63 -2.28 0.62
N PRO A 105 3.49 -2.26 1.67
CA PRO A 105 4.92 -2.43 1.48
C PRO A 105 5.29 -3.81 0.93
N CYS A 106 4.60 -4.89 1.36
CA CYS A 106 4.85 -6.22 0.82
C CYS A 106 4.54 -6.30 -0.68
N ALA A 107 3.40 -5.76 -1.10
CA ALA A 107 2.99 -5.73 -2.49
C ALA A 107 3.96 -4.91 -3.38
N ILE A 108 4.44 -3.76 -2.88
CA ILE A 108 5.45 -2.95 -3.58
C ILE A 108 6.76 -3.72 -3.73
N VAL A 109 7.27 -4.36 -2.66
CA VAL A 109 8.52 -5.11 -2.71
C VAL A 109 8.43 -6.25 -3.73
N ILE A 110 7.36 -7.05 -3.71
CA ILE A 110 7.16 -8.13 -4.69
C ILE A 110 7.05 -7.59 -6.11
N THR A 111 6.36 -6.45 -6.31
CA THR A 111 6.25 -5.81 -7.63
C THR A 111 7.62 -5.39 -8.15
N VAL A 112 8.46 -4.77 -7.31
CA VAL A 112 9.81 -4.35 -7.67
C VAL A 112 10.72 -5.55 -7.95
N GLU A 113 10.64 -6.63 -7.16
CA GLU A 113 11.38 -7.87 -7.41
C GLU A 113 11.00 -8.49 -8.76
N THR A 114 9.70 -8.51 -9.07
CA THR A 114 9.19 -9.02 -10.35
C THR A 114 9.63 -8.13 -11.51
N GLU A 115 9.60 -6.80 -11.35
CA GLU A 115 10.08 -5.82 -12.32
C GLU A 115 11.57 -6.05 -12.64
N GLN A 116 12.39 -6.28 -11.61
CA GLN A 116 13.82 -6.57 -11.78
C GLN A 116 14.07 -7.91 -12.48
N ALA A 117 13.23 -8.91 -12.22
CA ALA A 117 13.37 -10.24 -12.83
C ALA A 117 12.92 -10.27 -14.29
N THR A 118 11.88 -9.52 -14.65
CA THR A 118 11.27 -9.53 -16.00
C THR A 118 11.79 -8.42 -16.90
N GLY A 119 12.37 -7.37 -16.34
CA GLY A 119 12.77 -6.16 -17.06
C GLY A 119 11.59 -5.27 -17.50
N GLN A 120 10.37 -5.61 -17.10
CA GLN A 120 9.15 -4.84 -17.41
C GLN A 120 8.87 -3.83 -16.31
N ARG A 121 8.35 -2.67 -16.66
CA ARG A 121 7.95 -1.63 -15.69
C ARG A 121 6.58 -1.96 -15.12
N LEU A 122 6.53 -2.60 -13.95
CA LEU A 122 5.30 -3.06 -13.31
C LEU A 122 4.77 -2.11 -12.24
N LEU A 123 5.60 -1.23 -11.70
CA LEU A 123 5.21 -0.32 -10.63
C LEU A 123 4.09 0.67 -11.05
N PRO A 124 4.09 1.26 -12.27
CA PRO A 124 2.95 2.05 -12.75
C PRO A 124 1.66 1.23 -12.86
N LEU A 125 1.75 -0.03 -13.29
CA LEU A 125 0.60 -0.94 -13.37
C LEU A 125 0.07 -1.27 -11.98
N HIS A 126 0.93 -1.45 -10.98
CA HIS A 126 0.54 -1.64 -9.58
C HIS A 126 -0.33 -0.48 -9.07
N HIS A 127 0.08 0.77 -9.33
CA HIS A 127 -0.71 1.94 -8.95
C HIS A 127 -2.00 2.10 -9.77
N ALA A 128 -2.00 1.70 -11.03
CA ALA A 128 -3.22 1.66 -11.84
C ALA A 128 -4.23 0.66 -11.26
N CYS A 129 -3.80 -0.54 -10.89
CA CYS A 129 -4.65 -1.56 -10.27
C CYS A 129 -5.17 -1.14 -8.89
N PHE A 130 -4.40 -0.35 -8.13
CA PHE A 130 -4.86 0.31 -6.90
C PHE A 130 -6.11 1.17 -7.17
N SER A 131 -6.04 2.05 -8.17
CA SER A 131 -7.14 2.95 -8.53
C SER A 131 -8.33 2.20 -9.13
N ILE A 132 -8.07 1.20 -9.97
CA ILE A 132 -9.10 0.35 -10.59
C ILE A 132 -9.84 -0.45 -9.51
N GLY A 133 -9.12 -1.05 -8.55
CA GLY A 133 -9.74 -1.77 -7.43
C GLY A 133 -10.67 -0.88 -6.63
N SER A 134 -10.21 0.32 -6.26
CA SER A 134 -11.02 1.30 -5.52
C SER A 134 -12.27 1.72 -6.32
N LEU A 135 -12.14 1.98 -7.63
CA LEU A 135 -13.27 2.33 -8.49
C LEU A 135 -14.32 1.22 -8.56
N PHE A 136 -13.88 -0.03 -8.79
CA PHE A 136 -14.79 -1.17 -8.78
C PHE A 136 -15.47 -1.36 -7.43
N GLY A 137 -14.76 -1.14 -6.33
CA GLY A 137 -15.33 -1.16 -4.98
C GLY A 137 -16.48 -0.17 -4.84
N VAL A 138 -16.29 1.09 -5.25
CA VAL A 138 -17.31 2.14 -5.22
C VAL A 138 -18.51 1.78 -6.11
N LEU A 139 -18.26 1.29 -7.33
CA LEU A 139 -19.33 0.91 -8.28
C LEU A 139 -20.17 -0.25 -7.75
N ILE A 140 -19.54 -1.28 -7.21
CA ILE A 140 -20.23 -2.45 -6.62
C ILE A 140 -21.08 -2.00 -5.44
N SER A 141 -20.53 -1.19 -4.53
CA SER A 141 -21.28 -0.66 -3.39
C SER A 141 -22.46 0.18 -3.81
N GLY A 142 -22.28 1.10 -4.78
CA GLY A 142 -23.37 1.94 -5.30
C GLY A 142 -24.49 1.11 -5.90
N PHE A 143 -24.14 0.06 -6.66
CA PHE A 143 -25.13 -0.87 -7.24
C PHE A 143 -25.89 -1.61 -6.15
N PHE A 144 -25.22 -2.23 -5.18
CA PHE A 144 -25.90 -2.95 -4.10
C PHE A 144 -26.70 -2.03 -3.17
N ALA A 145 -26.23 -0.80 -2.93
CA ALA A 145 -26.98 0.21 -2.19
C ALA A 145 -28.28 0.61 -2.91
N SER A 146 -28.28 0.70 -4.25
CA SER A 146 -29.49 0.98 -5.04
C SER A 146 -30.53 -0.14 -4.97
N LEU A 147 -30.09 -1.38 -4.70
CA LEU A 147 -30.96 -2.54 -4.49
C LEU A 147 -31.43 -2.70 -3.02
N ALA A 148 -31.14 -1.71 -2.16
CA ALA A 148 -31.40 -1.76 -0.71
C ALA A 148 -30.79 -3.01 -0.03
N PHE A 149 -29.66 -3.50 -0.53
CA PHE A 149 -28.96 -4.65 0.04
C PHE A 149 -28.29 -4.27 1.36
N SER A 150 -28.29 -5.17 2.33
CA SER A 150 -27.66 -4.90 3.62
C SER A 150 -26.14 -4.71 3.44
N PRO A 151 -25.57 -3.61 3.95
CA PRO A 151 -24.11 -3.39 3.90
C PRO A 151 -23.31 -4.52 4.52
N LEU A 152 -23.78 -5.10 5.64
CA LEU A 152 -23.12 -6.19 6.33
C LEU A 152 -22.99 -7.45 5.48
N SER A 153 -24.03 -7.81 4.70
CA SER A 153 -23.95 -8.98 3.81
C SER A 153 -22.95 -8.78 2.68
N LEU A 154 -22.83 -7.56 2.15
CA LEU A 154 -21.83 -7.25 1.15
C LEU A 154 -20.39 -7.35 1.73
N PHE A 155 -20.16 -6.78 2.92
CA PHE A 155 -18.86 -6.89 3.58
C PHE A 155 -18.52 -8.32 3.99
N PHE A 156 -19.50 -9.14 4.35
CA PHE A 156 -19.31 -10.56 4.59
C PHE A 156 -18.87 -11.29 3.32
N ALA A 157 -19.51 -11.03 2.18
CA ALA A 157 -19.11 -11.59 0.89
C ALA A 157 -17.68 -11.16 0.49
N LEU A 158 -17.33 -9.90 0.71
CA LEU A 158 -15.97 -9.37 0.47
C LEU A 158 -14.93 -9.98 1.40
N MET A 159 -15.28 -10.21 2.67
CA MET A 159 -14.41 -10.94 3.62
C MET A 159 -14.14 -12.35 3.12
N MET A 160 -15.17 -13.08 2.69
CA MET A 160 -15.01 -14.43 2.14
C MET A 160 -14.13 -14.43 0.89
N LEU A 161 -14.34 -13.46 -0.02
CA LEU A 161 -13.50 -13.27 -1.19
C LEU A 161 -12.03 -13.04 -0.83
N GLY A 162 -11.76 -12.15 0.13
CA GLY A 162 -10.40 -11.85 0.58
C GLY A 162 -9.72 -13.05 1.28
N ILE A 163 -10.47 -13.83 2.07
CA ILE A 163 -9.96 -15.06 2.70
C ILE A 163 -9.64 -16.10 1.63
N LEU A 164 -10.57 -16.38 0.72
CA LEU A 164 -10.36 -17.35 -0.36
C LEU A 164 -9.17 -16.98 -1.21
N TYR A 165 -9.06 -15.70 -1.57
CA TYR A 165 -7.92 -15.20 -2.34
C TYR A 165 -6.61 -15.34 -1.56
N GLY A 166 -6.56 -14.94 -0.30
CA GLY A 166 -5.37 -15.07 0.53
C GLY A 166 -4.95 -16.52 0.73
N LEU A 167 -5.91 -17.46 0.88
CA LEU A 167 -5.63 -18.90 0.95
C LEU A 167 -5.06 -19.44 -0.37
N THR A 168 -5.62 -19.06 -1.52
CA THR A 168 -5.06 -19.44 -2.82
C THR A 168 -3.64 -18.92 -2.97
N CYS A 169 -3.36 -17.68 -2.56
CA CYS A 169 -2.01 -17.12 -2.58
C CYS A 169 -1.04 -17.90 -1.67
N LEU A 170 -1.47 -18.35 -0.50
CA LEU A 170 -0.66 -19.20 0.39
C LEU A 170 -0.35 -20.56 -0.24
N LEU A 171 -1.31 -21.20 -0.88
CA LEU A 171 -1.11 -22.49 -1.55
C LEU A 171 -0.11 -22.38 -2.70
N PHE A 172 -0.19 -21.32 -3.49
CA PHE A 172 0.75 -21.09 -4.59
C PHE A 172 2.12 -20.55 -4.13
N SER A 173 2.18 -19.83 -3.01
CA SER A 173 3.44 -19.33 -2.43
C SER A 173 4.33 -20.46 -1.91
N ASN A 174 3.73 -21.54 -1.43
CA ASN A 174 4.45 -22.69 -0.86
C ASN A 174 5.25 -23.51 -1.92
N THR A 175 5.02 -23.25 -3.22
CA THR A 175 5.77 -23.88 -4.31
C THR A 175 7.07 -23.15 -4.67
N GLN A 176 7.26 -21.94 -4.15
CA GLN A 176 8.50 -21.17 -4.32
C GLN A 176 9.28 -21.16 -3.01
N THR A 177 10.16 -22.13 -2.85
CA THR A 177 11.15 -22.10 -1.74
C THR A 177 11.87 -20.74 -1.78
N PRO A 178 11.93 -20.02 -0.64
CA PRO A 178 12.71 -18.79 -0.59
C PRO A 178 14.17 -19.17 -0.84
N ASP A 179 14.66 -18.86 -2.02
CA ASP A 179 16.08 -18.97 -2.32
C ASP A 179 16.79 -18.00 -1.36
N LYS A 180 17.43 -18.57 -0.31
CA LYS A 180 18.20 -17.82 0.70
C LYS A 180 19.28 -16.91 0.09
N ALA A 181 19.56 -17.08 -1.18
CA ALA A 181 20.50 -16.23 -1.95
C ALA A 181 19.89 -14.85 -2.30
N ARG A 182 18.55 -14.69 -2.33
CA ARG A 182 17.88 -13.43 -2.70
C ARG A 182 17.60 -12.49 -1.53
N THR A 183 17.73 -12.91 -0.31
CA THR A 183 17.67 -12.03 0.89
C THR A 183 18.90 -11.10 0.99
N LYS A 184 19.82 -11.22 0.03
CA LYS A 184 20.72 -10.15 -0.38
C LYS A 184 20.09 -9.25 -1.49
N VAL A 185 18.82 -8.84 -1.37
CA VAL A 185 18.58 -7.42 -1.54
C VAL A 185 19.41 -6.83 -0.42
N SER A 186 20.65 -6.75 -0.71
CA SER A 186 21.67 -6.12 0.05
C SER A 186 20.96 -4.92 0.66
N LEU A 187 20.67 -4.98 1.92
CA LEU A 187 20.55 -3.80 2.73
C LEU A 187 21.59 -2.90 2.11
N TRP A 188 21.14 -2.06 1.24
CA TRP A 188 21.88 -1.21 0.32
C TRP A 188 23.06 -0.73 1.10
N ASN A 189 24.22 -1.27 0.76
CA ASN A 189 25.43 -1.25 1.56
C ASN A 189 25.51 0.14 2.18
N SER A 190 25.47 0.23 3.50
CA SER A 190 25.47 1.49 4.26
C SER A 190 26.60 2.43 3.79
N ASN A 191 27.69 1.88 3.29
CA ASN A 191 28.78 2.62 2.66
C ASN A 191 28.42 3.26 1.30
N ARG A 192 27.40 2.77 0.57
CA ARG A 192 26.93 3.47 -0.63
C ARG A 192 25.92 4.58 -0.34
N ARG A 193 25.36 4.67 0.86
CA ARG A 193 24.51 5.81 1.23
C ARG A 193 25.26 7.14 1.18
N HIS A 194 26.55 7.12 1.45
CA HIS A 194 27.40 8.31 1.29
C HIS A 194 27.78 8.61 -0.16
N ALA A 195 27.69 7.63 -1.08
CA ALA A 195 28.02 7.84 -2.49
C ALA A 195 26.83 8.37 -3.31
N VAL A 196 25.57 8.10 -2.88
CA VAL A 196 24.37 8.62 -3.58
C VAL A 196 24.05 10.05 -3.15
N PHE A 197 24.52 10.46 -1.98
CA PHE A 197 24.48 11.86 -1.51
C PHE A 197 25.74 12.67 -1.89
N ARG A 198 26.54 12.21 -2.86
CA ARG A 198 27.45 13.16 -3.51
C ARG A 198 26.57 14.14 -4.30
N PRO A 199 26.51 15.40 -3.88
CA PRO A 199 25.67 16.37 -4.55
C PRO A 199 26.11 16.44 -6.02
N CYS A 200 25.14 16.56 -6.93
CA CYS A 200 25.36 16.92 -8.33
C CYS A 200 26.14 18.26 -8.49
N CYS A 201 26.59 18.84 -7.39
CA CYS A 201 27.38 20.07 -7.30
C CYS A 201 28.81 19.95 -7.84
N SER A 202 29.33 18.75 -8.10
CA SER A 202 30.69 18.63 -8.67
C SER A 202 30.75 18.88 -10.19
N TYR A 203 29.62 19.09 -10.86
CA TYR A 203 29.61 19.37 -12.30
C TYR A 203 29.39 20.85 -12.67
N LEU A 204 29.16 21.71 -11.66
CA LEU A 204 29.06 23.16 -11.85
C LEU A 204 30.16 23.90 -11.10
N ASN A 205 31.40 23.48 -11.34
CA ASN A 205 32.58 24.21 -10.86
C ASN A 205 32.78 25.42 -11.78
N GLY A 206 32.18 26.53 -11.45
CA GLY A 206 32.40 27.76 -12.22
C GLY A 206 31.64 28.99 -11.72
N HIS A 207 30.50 28.87 -11.10
CA HIS A 207 29.82 30.05 -10.53
C HIS A 207 28.99 29.70 -9.30
N ASN A 208 29.31 30.39 -8.18
CA ASN A 208 28.64 30.36 -6.89
C ASN A 208 27.13 30.59 -6.97
N ARG A 209 26.33 29.51 -6.90
CA ARG A 209 24.95 29.57 -6.36
C ARG A 209 24.53 28.17 -5.92
N TYR A 210 24.26 28.02 -4.64
CA TYR A 210 23.77 26.80 -4.03
C TYR A 210 22.27 26.63 -4.33
N TYR A 211 21.89 25.55 -4.99
CA TYR A 211 20.50 25.13 -5.08
C TYR A 211 20.37 23.75 -4.44
N PHE A 212 19.56 23.65 -3.40
CA PHE A 212 19.15 22.41 -2.78
C PHE A 212 18.00 21.82 -3.62
N GLY A 213 18.22 20.68 -4.24
CA GLY A 213 17.19 19.89 -4.92
C GLY A 213 17.24 18.44 -4.45
N LEU A 214 16.27 18.03 -3.64
CA LEU A 214 16.04 16.65 -3.25
C LEU A 214 15.40 15.90 -4.43
N VAL A 215 16.20 15.18 -5.21
CA VAL A 215 15.70 14.23 -6.20
C VAL A 215 16.44 12.91 -6.01
N SER A 216 15.75 11.92 -5.46
CA SER A 216 16.20 10.53 -5.43
C SER A 216 16.01 9.92 -6.82
N LEU A 217 17.06 9.84 -7.62
CA LEU A 217 17.09 9.16 -8.91
C LEU A 217 17.86 7.84 -8.77
N VAL A 218 17.13 6.74 -8.95
CA VAL A 218 17.72 5.44 -9.27
C VAL A 218 18.19 5.51 -10.72
N VAL A 219 19.49 5.71 -10.92
CA VAL A 219 20.08 5.78 -12.25
C VAL A 219 20.39 4.36 -12.73
N ASN A 220 19.67 3.91 -13.74
CA ASN A 220 20.01 2.75 -14.53
C ASN A 220 21.14 3.15 -15.52
N PRO A 221 22.29 2.46 -15.56
CA PRO A 221 23.46 2.86 -16.38
C PRO A 221 23.24 2.81 -17.89
N ARG A 222 22.08 2.40 -18.40
CA ARG A 222 21.74 2.39 -19.83
C ARG A 222 21.11 3.68 -20.36
N TYR A 223 20.82 4.66 -19.50
CA TYR A 223 20.26 5.93 -19.96
C TYR A 223 21.30 7.04 -19.89
N ARG A 224 21.98 7.30 -21.02
CA ARG A 224 22.91 8.45 -21.23
C ARG A 224 22.21 9.79 -21.45
N ALA A 225 20.95 9.94 -21.10
CA ALA A 225 20.25 11.22 -21.17
C ALA A 225 19.68 11.56 -19.80
N CYS A 226 20.29 12.52 -19.14
CA CYS A 226 19.86 13.02 -17.84
C CYS A 226 18.51 13.75 -18.01
N PRO A 227 17.39 13.30 -17.39
CA PRO A 227 16.11 14.02 -17.49
C PRO A 227 16.12 15.37 -16.78
N CYS A 228 17.18 15.68 -16.05
CA CYS A 228 17.31 16.95 -15.31
C CYS A 228 17.35 18.18 -16.22
N ALA A 229 17.67 18.05 -17.50
CA ALA A 229 17.70 19.18 -18.43
C ALA A 229 16.29 19.73 -18.74
N TRP A 230 15.24 18.94 -18.56
CA TRP A 230 13.85 19.38 -18.79
C TRP A 230 13.26 20.13 -17.61
N TRP A 231 13.60 19.78 -16.38
CA TRP A 231 13.09 20.43 -15.17
C TRP A 231 13.81 21.74 -14.82
N CYS A 232 15.10 21.86 -15.14
CA CYS A 232 15.83 23.12 -14.92
C CYS A 232 15.32 24.30 -15.79
N ARG A 233 14.63 24.03 -16.89
CA ARG A 233 14.15 25.08 -17.78
C ARG A 233 12.83 25.75 -17.31
N TYR A 234 12.11 25.14 -16.33
CA TYR A 234 10.82 25.64 -15.83
C TYR A 234 10.84 26.26 -14.43
N ILE A 235 11.98 26.20 -13.72
CA ILE A 235 12.11 26.75 -12.35
C ILE A 235 13.01 27.99 -12.29
N CYS A 236 13.64 28.38 -13.39
CA CYS A 236 14.48 29.58 -13.48
C CYS A 236 13.76 30.69 -14.34
N VAL A 237 12.57 31.13 -13.89
CA VAL A 237 11.99 32.42 -14.24
C VAL A 237 11.56 33.12 -12.97
#